data_ee8d168763fa44e06ed31800a880cfa6
#
_entry.id   ee8d168763fa44e06ed31800a880cfa6
#
_cell.length_a   1.000
_cell.length_b   1.000
_cell.length_c   1.000
_cell.angle_alpha   90.00
_cell.angle_beta   90.00
_cell.angle_gamma   90.00
#
_symmetry.space_group_name_H-M   'P 1'
#
loop_
_entity.id
_entity.type
_entity.pdbx_description
1 polymer ?
#
loop_
_entity_poly.entity_id
_entity_poly.type
_entity_poly.pdbx_seq_one_letter_code
_entity_poly.pdbx_strand_id
1 'polypeptide(L)'
;MYDLFLSYRRDGGFATARLLYDHLKGMGINPFFDLEELRAGQFNTKLYTAIEESANFTPILSKNALDRCTNEDDWLRLEIAHAIKHDKNIVPIILEGFVWPENLPDDIRELPNYNGIHISREYFDASVSKLIGMLRNVSLPTAASKESDLSYERLGNAYIFSDDKKEIRRLKIQQDLMEDFDRELYTRVCGEYDELRVLDIGSNTGAFVYDRIIKRGNVTKLLGLEYDKGFVESSNAKFGEEGRIRFYEQNVEDEDFAEKLEEYMDEMGIDSFNVVNISMLILHLKSPYKMLKAIRRYLERGATVIVKDIDDGFNVAYPDEDGSIQRIYNICKKSRTSGYRNSGRQIYTLLMRAGYRDVRFERMGISTPGMDYEKRSALFDTYFSFILEELKIYVREHPDDRRAAKDLEWYDKIYEDLEARFQDDNFFFNLGFVLFSAKKM
;
A
#
# COMPACT_ATOMS: atom_id res chain seq x y z
N MET A 1 -9.30 -22.73 -14.69
CA MET A 1 -10.03 -23.08 -13.43
C MET A 1 -10.26 -21.79 -12.66
N TYR A 2 -11.48 -21.52 -12.28
CA TYR A 2 -11.88 -20.33 -11.51
C TYR A 2 -12.23 -20.76 -10.07
N ASP A 3 -11.98 -19.87 -9.11
CA ASP A 3 -12.34 -20.12 -7.71
C ASP A 3 -13.83 -19.92 -7.45
N LEU A 4 -14.44 -19.01 -8.23
CA LEU A 4 -15.81 -18.57 -8.05
C LEU A 4 -16.41 -18.07 -9.36
N PHE A 5 -17.65 -18.45 -9.65
CA PHE A 5 -18.46 -17.88 -10.73
C PHE A 5 -19.45 -16.85 -10.16
N LEU A 6 -19.39 -15.60 -10.65
CA LEU A 6 -20.31 -14.52 -10.27
C LEU A 6 -21.45 -14.44 -11.31
N SER A 7 -22.65 -14.86 -10.91
CA SER A 7 -23.86 -14.81 -11.73
C SER A 7 -24.72 -13.62 -11.30
N TYR A 8 -25.15 -12.79 -12.25
CA TYR A 8 -25.89 -11.57 -11.93
C TYR A 8 -26.77 -11.08 -13.07
N ARG A 9 -27.83 -10.36 -12.73
CA ARG A 9 -28.54 -9.55 -13.72
C ARG A 9 -27.82 -8.25 -13.98
N ARG A 10 -27.67 -7.86 -15.23
CA ARG A 10 -27.08 -6.56 -15.60
C ARG A 10 -27.87 -5.41 -14.95
N ASP A 11 -29.19 -5.52 -14.95
CA ASP A 11 -30.05 -4.58 -14.24
C ASP A 11 -30.03 -4.85 -12.73
N GLY A 12 -29.50 -3.90 -11.95
CA GLY A 12 -29.42 -3.94 -10.49
C GLY A 12 -28.29 -4.77 -9.90
N GLY A 13 -27.66 -5.72 -10.62
CA GLY A 13 -26.61 -6.60 -10.10
C GLY A 13 -25.20 -6.25 -10.54
N PHE A 14 -25.02 -5.57 -11.68
CA PHE A 14 -23.72 -5.32 -12.30
C PHE A 14 -22.72 -4.59 -11.41
N ALA A 15 -23.15 -3.51 -10.75
CA ALA A 15 -22.25 -2.70 -9.92
C ALA A 15 -21.66 -3.50 -8.74
N THR A 16 -22.51 -4.31 -8.10
CA THR A 16 -22.07 -5.18 -6.99
C THR A 16 -21.18 -6.31 -7.50
N ALA A 17 -21.52 -6.93 -8.62
CA ALA A 17 -20.72 -7.98 -9.24
C ALA A 17 -19.33 -7.48 -9.62
N ARG A 18 -19.24 -6.28 -10.19
CA ARG A 18 -17.97 -5.64 -10.56
C ARG A 18 -17.13 -5.31 -9.31
N LEU A 19 -17.74 -4.73 -8.29
CA LEU A 19 -17.05 -4.39 -7.05
C LEU A 19 -16.50 -5.65 -6.37
N LEU A 20 -17.30 -6.73 -6.31
CA LEU A 20 -16.88 -8.02 -5.79
C LEU A 20 -15.74 -8.62 -6.59
N TYR A 21 -15.84 -8.59 -7.92
CA TYR A 21 -14.78 -9.08 -8.79
C TYR A 21 -13.44 -8.38 -8.52
N ASP A 22 -13.44 -7.04 -8.51
CA ASP A 22 -12.21 -6.26 -8.30
C ASP A 22 -11.64 -6.50 -6.89
N HIS A 23 -12.50 -6.59 -5.88
CA HIS A 23 -12.09 -6.84 -4.50
C HIS A 23 -11.52 -8.26 -4.30
N LEU A 24 -12.20 -9.29 -4.79
CA LEU A 24 -11.75 -10.68 -4.73
C LEU A 24 -10.45 -10.91 -5.51
N LYS A 25 -10.31 -10.29 -6.68
CA LYS A 25 -9.05 -10.29 -7.46
C LYS A 25 -7.91 -9.66 -6.66
N GLY A 26 -8.17 -8.54 -6.00
CA GLY A 26 -7.19 -7.90 -5.10
C GLY A 26 -6.76 -8.78 -3.92
N MET A 27 -7.60 -9.73 -3.52
CA MET A 27 -7.30 -10.72 -2.47
C MET A 27 -6.67 -12.01 -3.00
N GLY A 28 -6.36 -12.10 -4.30
CA GLY A 28 -5.75 -13.26 -4.93
C GLY A 28 -6.72 -14.42 -5.23
N ILE A 29 -8.02 -14.18 -5.12
CA ILE A 29 -9.08 -15.10 -5.56
C ILE A 29 -9.32 -14.87 -7.06
N ASN A 30 -9.59 -15.92 -7.83
CA ASN A 30 -9.80 -15.85 -9.27
C ASN A 30 -11.28 -16.01 -9.64
N PRO A 31 -12.14 -14.97 -9.50
CA PRO A 31 -13.54 -15.08 -9.88
C PRO A 31 -13.71 -14.99 -11.40
N PHE A 32 -14.68 -15.74 -11.93
CA PHE A 32 -15.19 -15.52 -13.28
C PHE A 32 -16.24 -14.40 -13.25
N PHE A 33 -16.11 -13.45 -14.16
CA PHE A 33 -17.03 -12.33 -14.32
C PHE A 33 -17.19 -12.01 -15.81
N ASP A 34 -18.40 -12.15 -16.34
CA ASP A 34 -18.66 -11.88 -17.76
C ASP A 34 -18.77 -10.38 -18.02
N LEU A 35 -17.77 -9.84 -18.74
CA LEU A 35 -17.69 -8.43 -19.15
C LEU A 35 -18.10 -8.18 -20.60
N GLU A 36 -18.19 -9.23 -21.43
CA GLU A 36 -18.37 -9.05 -22.88
C GLU A 36 -19.84 -9.10 -23.30
N GLU A 37 -20.22 -8.20 -24.21
CA GLU A 37 -21.43 -8.31 -25.04
C GLU A 37 -21.23 -9.41 -26.08
N LEU A 38 -21.48 -10.65 -25.72
CA LEU A 38 -21.31 -11.75 -26.66
C LEU A 38 -22.54 -11.94 -27.53
N ARG A 39 -22.27 -11.99 -28.83
CA ARG A 39 -23.29 -12.22 -29.89
C ARG A 39 -23.76 -13.67 -29.88
N ALA A 40 -25.03 -13.89 -30.19
CA ALA A 40 -25.73 -15.17 -30.14
C ALA A 40 -25.00 -16.33 -30.85
N GLY A 41 -24.99 -17.52 -30.23
CA GLY A 41 -24.78 -18.82 -30.88
C GLY A 41 -23.62 -19.70 -30.33
N GLN A 42 -22.53 -19.16 -29.81
CA GLN A 42 -21.44 -19.94 -29.19
C GLN A 42 -21.26 -19.68 -27.68
N PHE A 43 -22.18 -18.94 -27.12
CA PHE A 43 -22.09 -18.37 -25.78
C PHE A 43 -22.35 -19.36 -24.66
N ASN A 44 -23.34 -20.24 -24.84
CA ASN A 44 -23.82 -21.19 -23.84
C ASN A 44 -22.71 -22.13 -23.37
N THR A 45 -21.89 -22.63 -24.29
CA THR A 45 -20.85 -23.62 -23.95
C THR A 45 -19.76 -23.00 -23.08
N LYS A 46 -19.35 -21.76 -23.33
CA LYS A 46 -18.28 -21.11 -22.53
C LYS A 46 -18.74 -20.80 -21.11
N LEU A 47 -19.99 -20.34 -20.93
CA LEU A 47 -20.56 -20.06 -19.62
C LEU A 47 -20.73 -21.33 -18.80
N TYR A 48 -21.29 -22.37 -19.37
CA TYR A 48 -21.43 -23.65 -18.68
C TYR A 48 -20.07 -24.25 -18.31
N THR A 49 -19.12 -24.20 -19.23
CA THR A 49 -17.74 -24.63 -18.92
C THR A 49 -17.15 -23.81 -17.77
N ALA A 50 -17.35 -22.49 -17.73
CA ALA A 50 -16.84 -21.65 -16.64
C ALA A 50 -17.51 -21.99 -15.30
N ILE A 51 -18.81 -22.32 -15.27
CA ILE A 51 -19.51 -22.79 -14.08
C ILE A 51 -18.94 -24.16 -13.66
N GLU A 52 -18.75 -25.08 -14.60
CA GLU A 52 -18.20 -26.43 -14.34
C GLU A 52 -16.76 -26.36 -13.82
N GLU A 53 -15.94 -25.45 -14.32
CA GLU A 53 -14.56 -25.21 -13.89
C GLU A 53 -14.45 -24.44 -12.58
N SER A 54 -15.53 -23.84 -12.08
CA SER A 54 -15.56 -23.11 -10.82
C SER A 54 -15.93 -24.05 -9.66
N ALA A 55 -15.23 -23.90 -8.52
CA ALA A 55 -15.58 -24.63 -7.30
C ALA A 55 -16.84 -24.05 -6.63
N ASN A 56 -17.06 -22.76 -6.80
CA ASN A 56 -18.13 -22.01 -6.13
C ASN A 56 -18.96 -21.24 -7.16
N PHE A 57 -20.24 -21.05 -6.84
CA PHE A 57 -21.17 -20.30 -7.66
C PHE A 57 -21.92 -19.27 -6.78
N THR A 58 -21.92 -18.03 -7.17
CA THR A 58 -22.51 -16.95 -6.37
C THR A 58 -23.50 -16.14 -7.21
N PRO A 59 -24.82 -16.43 -7.08
CA PRO A 59 -25.83 -15.61 -7.69
C PRO A 59 -26.05 -14.32 -6.89
N ILE A 60 -26.01 -13.17 -7.57
CA ILE A 60 -26.23 -11.85 -6.97
C ILE A 60 -27.70 -11.50 -7.17
N LEU A 61 -28.46 -11.56 -6.08
CA LEU A 61 -29.88 -11.38 -6.06
C LEU A 61 -30.23 -9.91 -5.75
N SER A 62 -30.34 -9.11 -6.81
CA SER A 62 -30.84 -7.74 -6.73
C SER A 62 -32.37 -7.72 -6.70
N LYS A 63 -32.99 -6.56 -6.41
CA LYS A 63 -34.43 -6.38 -6.48
C LYS A 63 -34.96 -6.94 -7.80
N ASN A 64 -35.98 -7.80 -7.73
CA ASN A 64 -36.63 -8.45 -8.88
C ASN A 64 -35.71 -9.37 -9.72
N ALA A 65 -34.56 -9.81 -9.19
CA ALA A 65 -33.59 -10.64 -9.92
C ALA A 65 -34.20 -11.95 -10.44
N LEU A 66 -35.12 -12.56 -9.68
CA LEU A 66 -35.73 -13.84 -10.03
C LEU A 66 -37.06 -13.75 -10.77
N ASP A 67 -37.63 -12.53 -11.00
CA ASP A 67 -38.95 -12.37 -11.58
C ASP A 67 -39.07 -12.97 -12.99
N ARG A 68 -37.99 -12.88 -13.77
CA ARG A 68 -37.95 -13.44 -15.14
C ARG A 68 -37.60 -14.93 -15.19
N CYS A 69 -37.25 -15.54 -14.07
CA CYS A 69 -36.89 -16.96 -14.01
C CYS A 69 -38.07 -17.91 -14.23
N THR A 70 -39.30 -17.38 -14.36
CA THR A 70 -40.47 -18.15 -14.87
C THR A 70 -40.29 -18.54 -16.34
N ASN A 71 -39.44 -17.83 -17.09
CA ASN A 71 -39.10 -18.18 -18.46
C ASN A 71 -37.98 -19.23 -18.49
N GLU A 72 -38.15 -20.31 -19.24
CA GLU A 72 -37.17 -21.39 -19.36
C GLU A 72 -35.88 -20.97 -20.03
N ASP A 73 -35.89 -19.95 -20.86
CA ASP A 73 -34.74 -19.38 -21.57
C ASP A 73 -34.04 -18.26 -20.78
N ASP A 74 -34.46 -18.01 -19.54
CA ASP A 74 -33.85 -16.95 -18.72
C ASP A 74 -32.45 -17.34 -18.26
N TRP A 75 -31.48 -16.52 -18.61
CA TRP A 75 -30.05 -16.79 -18.35
C TRP A 75 -29.72 -17.04 -16.89
N LEU A 76 -30.21 -16.20 -15.97
CA LEU A 76 -29.95 -16.38 -14.55
C LEU A 76 -30.52 -17.69 -14.03
N ARG A 77 -31.74 -18.09 -14.51
CA ARG A 77 -32.31 -19.40 -14.21
C ARG A 77 -31.44 -20.54 -14.72
N LEU A 78 -30.99 -20.47 -15.99
CA LEU A 78 -30.15 -21.49 -16.60
C LEU A 78 -28.81 -21.67 -15.90
N GLU A 79 -28.17 -20.59 -15.50
CA GLU A 79 -26.90 -20.61 -14.76
C GLU A 79 -27.10 -21.22 -13.36
N ILE A 80 -28.13 -20.83 -12.62
CA ILE A 80 -28.45 -21.36 -11.30
C ILE A 80 -28.79 -22.86 -11.41
N ALA A 81 -29.65 -23.25 -12.34
CA ALA A 81 -30.02 -24.64 -12.56
C ALA A 81 -28.80 -25.51 -12.92
N HIS A 82 -27.90 -24.97 -13.76
CA HIS A 82 -26.66 -25.65 -14.13
C HIS A 82 -25.73 -25.83 -12.93
N ALA A 83 -25.59 -24.81 -12.08
CA ALA A 83 -24.79 -24.88 -10.87
C ALA A 83 -25.34 -25.89 -9.85
N ILE A 84 -26.68 -25.95 -9.67
CA ILE A 84 -27.36 -26.94 -8.81
C ILE A 84 -27.10 -28.36 -9.36
N LYS A 85 -27.32 -28.57 -10.67
CA LYS A 85 -27.14 -29.87 -11.32
C LYS A 85 -25.72 -30.41 -11.19
N HIS A 86 -24.71 -29.52 -11.14
CA HIS A 86 -23.29 -29.89 -11.02
C HIS A 86 -22.76 -29.81 -9.58
N ASP A 87 -23.63 -29.82 -8.57
CA ASP A 87 -23.29 -29.83 -7.13
C ASP A 87 -22.25 -28.77 -6.73
N LYS A 88 -22.38 -27.56 -7.30
CA LYS A 88 -21.51 -26.44 -6.96
C LYS A 88 -21.80 -25.95 -5.54
N ASN A 89 -20.78 -25.38 -4.88
CA ASN A 89 -20.99 -24.67 -3.65
C ASN A 89 -21.70 -23.33 -3.96
N ILE A 90 -22.99 -23.28 -3.70
CA ILE A 90 -23.82 -22.10 -4.02
C ILE A 90 -23.91 -21.20 -2.81
N VAL A 91 -23.50 -19.95 -2.96
CA VAL A 91 -23.57 -18.91 -1.92
C VAL A 91 -24.27 -17.68 -2.48
N PRO A 92 -25.61 -17.55 -2.28
CA PRO A 92 -26.36 -16.41 -2.77
C PRO A 92 -25.94 -15.09 -2.08
N ILE A 93 -25.76 -14.03 -2.86
CA ILE A 93 -25.61 -12.67 -2.36
C ILE A 93 -26.94 -11.94 -2.48
N ILE A 94 -27.46 -11.52 -1.36
CA ILE A 94 -28.77 -10.87 -1.25
C ILE A 94 -28.53 -9.36 -1.12
N LEU A 95 -29.03 -8.60 -2.11
CA LEU A 95 -28.96 -7.14 -2.09
C LEU A 95 -30.20 -6.54 -1.43
N GLU A 96 -30.08 -5.29 -1.02
CA GLU A 96 -31.18 -4.53 -0.46
C GLU A 96 -32.39 -4.48 -1.40
N GLY A 97 -33.58 -4.74 -0.86
CA GLY A 97 -34.83 -4.75 -1.60
C GLY A 97 -35.14 -6.05 -2.37
N PHE A 98 -34.27 -7.08 -2.29
CA PHE A 98 -34.61 -8.40 -2.80
C PHE A 98 -35.65 -9.10 -1.93
N VAL A 99 -36.63 -9.72 -2.57
CA VAL A 99 -37.66 -10.54 -1.92
C VAL A 99 -37.75 -11.88 -2.64
N TRP A 100 -37.76 -12.97 -1.90
CA TRP A 100 -37.94 -14.31 -2.48
C TRP A 100 -39.32 -14.45 -3.11
N PRO A 101 -39.42 -14.90 -4.39
CA PRO A 101 -40.68 -15.24 -4.99
C PRO A 101 -41.39 -16.38 -4.25
N GLU A 102 -42.71 -16.34 -4.16
CA GLU A 102 -43.53 -17.41 -3.53
C GLU A 102 -43.34 -18.77 -4.24
N ASN A 103 -43.17 -18.75 -5.54
CA ASN A 103 -42.99 -19.93 -6.37
C ASN A 103 -41.76 -19.77 -7.27
N LEU A 104 -40.84 -20.70 -7.19
CA LEU A 104 -39.71 -20.83 -8.09
C LEU A 104 -39.89 -22.04 -9.01
N PRO A 105 -39.39 -22.02 -10.27
CA PRO A 105 -39.32 -23.18 -11.14
C PRO A 105 -38.62 -24.37 -10.48
N ASP A 106 -39.02 -25.57 -10.85
CA ASP A 106 -38.55 -26.82 -10.21
C ASP A 106 -37.03 -27.00 -10.24
N ASP A 107 -36.37 -26.54 -11.30
CA ASP A 107 -34.93 -26.65 -11.53
C ASP A 107 -34.08 -25.68 -10.66
N ILE A 108 -34.71 -24.66 -10.06
CA ILE A 108 -34.06 -23.72 -9.13
C ILE A 108 -34.78 -23.61 -7.79
N ARG A 109 -35.76 -24.48 -7.51
CA ARG A 109 -36.59 -24.45 -6.29
C ARG A 109 -35.76 -24.52 -5.00
N GLU A 110 -34.61 -25.17 -5.05
CA GLU A 110 -33.73 -25.35 -3.89
C GLU A 110 -32.91 -24.10 -3.54
N LEU A 111 -32.88 -23.09 -4.41
CA LEU A 111 -32.04 -21.91 -4.21
C LEU A 111 -32.22 -21.21 -2.84
N PRO A 112 -33.45 -21.07 -2.29
CA PRO A 112 -33.63 -20.46 -0.97
C PRO A 112 -33.06 -21.27 0.20
N ASN A 113 -32.75 -22.55 0.00
CA ASN A 113 -32.20 -23.43 1.04
C ASN A 113 -30.69 -23.24 1.22
N TYR A 114 -30.01 -22.57 0.26
CA TYR A 114 -28.60 -22.27 0.39
C TYR A 114 -28.36 -21.07 1.32
N ASN A 115 -27.31 -21.15 2.12
CA ASN A 115 -26.94 -20.08 3.04
C ASN A 115 -26.46 -18.84 2.25
N GLY A 116 -27.26 -17.80 2.25
CA GLY A 116 -26.94 -16.53 1.57
C GLY A 116 -26.31 -15.48 2.50
N ILE A 117 -25.75 -14.46 1.89
CA ILE A 117 -25.13 -13.32 2.56
C ILE A 117 -25.81 -12.04 2.12
N HIS A 118 -26.20 -11.22 3.09
CA HIS A 118 -26.62 -9.84 2.83
C HIS A 118 -25.39 -8.96 2.69
N ILE A 119 -25.23 -8.30 1.54
CA ILE A 119 -24.20 -7.29 1.35
C ILE A 119 -24.78 -5.91 1.62
N SER A 120 -24.20 -5.22 2.60
CA SER A 120 -24.48 -3.82 2.93
C SER A 120 -23.34 -2.95 2.41
N ARG A 121 -23.66 -1.74 1.92
CA ARG A 121 -22.64 -0.75 1.52
C ARG A 121 -21.77 -0.34 2.72
N GLU A 122 -22.38 -0.27 3.89
CA GLU A 122 -21.72 0.15 5.13
C GLU A 122 -20.74 -0.89 5.69
N TYR A 123 -21.01 -2.20 5.46
CA TYR A 123 -20.22 -3.32 5.98
C TYR A 123 -19.71 -4.22 4.85
N PHE A 124 -19.32 -3.62 3.72
CA PHE A 124 -18.93 -4.37 2.52
C PHE A 124 -17.79 -5.36 2.79
N ASP A 125 -16.69 -4.90 3.40
CA ASP A 125 -15.52 -5.73 3.67
C ASP A 125 -15.82 -6.90 4.62
N ALA A 126 -16.66 -6.67 5.65
CA ALA A 126 -17.10 -7.72 6.55
C ALA A 126 -17.98 -8.75 5.82
N SER A 127 -18.85 -8.30 4.91
CA SER A 127 -19.68 -9.16 4.08
C SER A 127 -18.84 -10.01 3.12
N VAL A 128 -17.81 -9.42 2.50
CA VAL A 128 -16.87 -10.15 1.62
C VAL A 128 -16.05 -11.16 2.42
N SER A 129 -15.57 -10.81 3.60
CA SER A 129 -14.85 -11.74 4.48
C SER A 129 -15.72 -12.94 4.85
N LYS A 130 -17.01 -12.72 5.12
CA LYS A 130 -17.99 -13.77 5.37
C LYS A 130 -18.24 -14.64 4.13
N LEU A 131 -18.33 -14.02 2.92
CA LEU A 131 -18.44 -14.76 1.66
C LEU A 131 -17.25 -15.71 1.50
N ILE A 132 -16.03 -15.20 1.63
CA ILE A 132 -14.81 -15.99 1.47
C ILE A 132 -14.79 -17.19 2.44
N GLY A 133 -15.22 -16.99 3.69
CA GLY A 133 -15.34 -18.07 4.68
C GLY A 133 -16.34 -19.16 4.32
N MET A 134 -17.26 -18.93 3.37
CA MET A 134 -18.25 -19.91 2.88
C MET A 134 -17.83 -20.56 1.56
N LEU A 135 -16.76 -20.09 0.90
CA LEU A 135 -16.28 -20.68 -0.34
C LEU A 135 -15.48 -21.97 -0.09
N ARG A 136 -15.69 -22.99 -0.95
CA ARG A 136 -14.92 -24.24 -0.93
C ARG A 136 -13.62 -24.06 -1.74
N ASN A 137 -12.55 -24.69 -1.28
CA ASN A 137 -11.25 -24.71 -1.96
C ASN A 137 -10.63 -23.32 -2.23
N VAL A 138 -11.16 -22.30 -1.60
CA VAL A 138 -10.57 -20.95 -1.59
C VAL A 138 -9.82 -20.82 -0.28
N SER A 139 -8.53 -21.00 -0.33
CA SER A 139 -7.67 -20.63 0.79
C SER A 139 -7.32 -19.16 0.59
N LEU A 140 -7.86 -18.28 1.45
CA LEU A 140 -7.12 -17.05 1.66
C LEU A 140 -5.70 -17.45 2.00
N PRO A 141 -4.70 -16.86 1.36
CA PRO A 141 -3.33 -17.13 1.73
C PRO A 141 -3.23 -16.91 3.24
N THR A 142 -3.07 -18.02 3.97
CA THR A 142 -2.81 -17.94 5.42
C THR A 142 -1.55 -17.14 5.62
N ALA A 143 -1.49 -16.37 6.71
CA ALA A 143 -0.37 -15.49 7.03
C ALA A 143 1.03 -16.15 6.97
N ALA A 144 1.10 -17.47 6.84
CA ALA A 144 2.34 -18.26 6.74
C ALA A 144 2.80 -18.54 5.30
N SER A 145 1.95 -18.38 4.25
CA SER A 145 2.29 -18.80 2.88
C SER A 145 2.65 -17.69 1.91
N LYS A 146 2.76 -16.42 2.35
CA LYS A 146 3.06 -15.28 1.49
C LYS A 146 4.21 -14.40 1.98
N GLU A 147 5.37 -14.98 2.23
CA GLU A 147 6.62 -14.18 2.25
C GLU A 147 6.85 -13.52 0.87
N SER A 148 6.41 -14.16 -0.22
CA SER A 148 6.54 -13.65 -1.59
C SER A 148 5.60 -12.47 -1.94
N ASP A 149 4.44 -12.34 -1.30
CA ASP A 149 3.43 -11.33 -1.67
C ASP A 149 3.64 -9.96 -1.01
N LEU A 150 4.59 -9.87 -0.08
CA LEU A 150 5.03 -8.59 0.50
C LEU A 150 6.29 -8.06 -0.21
N SER A 151 6.76 -8.75 -1.24
CA SER A 151 7.81 -8.31 -2.14
C SER A 151 7.19 -7.81 -3.45
N TYR A 152 7.78 -6.79 -4.06
CA TYR A 152 7.42 -6.33 -5.40
C TYR A 152 8.66 -6.28 -6.30
N GLU A 153 8.45 -6.54 -7.59
CA GLU A 153 9.54 -6.36 -8.55
C GLU A 153 9.84 -4.87 -8.72
N ARG A 154 11.07 -4.51 -8.40
CA ARG A 154 11.61 -3.18 -8.64
C ARG A 154 12.26 -3.17 -10.02
N LEU A 155 11.83 -2.27 -10.89
CA LEU A 155 12.49 -2.01 -12.15
C LEU A 155 13.49 -0.86 -11.96
N GLY A 156 14.75 -1.19 -11.78
CA GLY A 156 15.81 -0.20 -11.67
C GLY A 156 16.60 -0.29 -10.36
N ASN A 157 17.82 0.16 -10.42
CA ASN A 157 18.74 0.21 -9.30
C ASN A 157 18.50 1.47 -8.49
N ALA A 158 18.79 1.39 -7.22
CA ALA A 158 19.14 2.43 -6.26
C ALA A 158 18.52 3.83 -6.49
N TYR A 159 18.38 4.53 -5.42
CA TYR A 159 18.05 5.94 -5.35
C TYR A 159 18.83 6.77 -6.39
N ILE A 160 18.13 7.29 -7.39
CA ILE A 160 18.74 7.95 -8.56
C ILE A 160 19.36 9.33 -8.29
N PHE A 161 19.25 9.83 -7.05
CA PHE A 161 19.63 11.19 -6.66
C PHE A 161 20.82 11.24 -5.71
N SER A 162 21.59 10.17 -5.56
CA SER A 162 22.55 9.99 -4.46
C SER A 162 23.65 11.06 -4.34
N ASP A 163 23.95 11.86 -5.33
CA ASP A 163 25.06 12.84 -5.27
C ASP A 163 24.69 14.27 -5.72
N ASP A 164 23.39 14.60 -5.86
CA ASP A 164 22.98 15.92 -6.33
C ASP A 164 22.78 16.90 -5.15
N LYS A 165 23.45 18.05 -5.21
CA LYS A 165 23.25 19.17 -4.26
C LYS A 165 21.78 19.61 -4.18
N LYS A 166 21.01 19.46 -5.25
CA LYS A 166 19.57 19.72 -5.29
C LYS A 166 18.83 18.74 -4.40
N GLU A 167 19.22 17.46 -4.46
CA GLU A 167 18.60 16.42 -3.64
C GLU A 167 18.88 16.63 -2.15
N ILE A 168 20.10 16.96 -1.76
CA ILE A 168 20.43 17.30 -0.37
C ILE A 168 19.56 18.46 0.12
N ARG A 169 19.36 19.48 -0.72
CA ARG A 169 18.47 20.62 -0.40
C ARG A 169 17.02 20.17 -0.26
N ARG A 170 16.52 19.35 -1.19
CA ARG A 170 15.15 18.80 -1.14
C ARG A 170 14.91 17.99 0.12
N LEU A 171 15.86 17.13 0.47
CA LEU A 171 15.77 16.32 1.71
C LEU A 171 15.73 17.18 2.96
N LYS A 172 16.48 18.29 2.98
CA LYS A 172 16.41 19.24 4.08
C LYS A 172 15.05 19.90 4.17
N ILE A 173 14.50 20.40 3.06
CA ILE A 173 13.16 20.98 2.99
C ILE A 173 12.11 19.98 3.48
N GLN A 174 12.19 18.73 3.00
CA GLN A 174 11.31 17.66 3.42
C GLN A 174 11.41 17.38 4.93
N GLN A 175 12.64 17.38 5.47
CA GLN A 175 12.88 17.19 6.90
C GLN A 175 12.26 18.31 7.75
N ASP A 176 12.42 19.56 7.34
CA ASP A 176 11.88 20.71 8.05
C ASP A 176 10.33 20.69 8.00
N LEU A 177 9.75 20.36 6.85
CA LEU A 177 8.29 20.20 6.68
C LEU A 177 7.72 19.08 7.56
N MET A 178 8.46 17.99 7.73
CA MET A 178 8.04 16.86 8.55
C MET A 178 8.19 17.11 10.05
N GLU A 179 8.84 18.17 10.49
CA GLU A 179 9.05 18.42 11.91
C GLU A 179 7.73 18.57 12.67
N ASP A 180 6.79 19.34 12.13
CA ASP A 180 5.47 19.49 12.74
C ASP A 180 4.64 18.19 12.70
N PHE A 181 4.97 17.29 11.76
CA PHE A 181 4.29 16.01 11.61
C PHE A 181 4.73 14.97 12.64
N ASP A 182 6.01 14.90 12.97
CA ASP A 182 6.59 13.77 13.75
C ASP A 182 7.18 14.16 15.12
N ARG A 183 7.32 15.46 15.42
CA ARG A 183 7.97 15.97 16.63
C ARG A 183 7.46 15.34 17.93
N GLU A 184 6.15 15.23 18.08
CA GLU A 184 5.54 14.74 19.32
C GLU A 184 5.93 13.29 19.59
N LEU A 185 5.93 12.46 18.54
CA LEU A 185 6.30 11.05 18.66
C LEU A 185 7.76 10.91 19.09
N TYR A 186 8.69 11.58 18.38
CA TYR A 186 10.11 11.47 18.74
C TYR A 186 10.40 12.03 20.13
N THR A 187 9.77 13.14 20.53
CA THR A 187 9.90 13.69 21.88
C THR A 187 9.43 12.69 22.93
N ARG A 188 8.28 12.07 22.72
CA ARG A 188 7.73 11.05 23.62
C ARG A 188 8.64 9.83 23.70
N VAL A 189 9.04 9.26 22.56
CA VAL A 189 9.88 8.05 22.51
C VAL A 189 11.24 8.31 23.13
N CYS A 190 11.89 9.45 22.85
CA CYS A 190 13.17 9.79 23.49
C CYS A 190 13.04 9.94 25.01
N GLY A 191 11.88 10.38 25.51
CA GLY A 191 11.60 10.52 26.94
C GLY A 191 11.19 9.22 27.64
N GLU A 192 10.92 8.13 26.92
CA GLU A 192 10.55 6.82 27.49
C GLU A 192 11.78 6.05 28.03
N TYR A 193 13.01 6.46 27.68
CA TYR A 193 14.24 5.74 28.00
C TYR A 193 15.26 6.66 28.65
N ASP A 194 15.90 6.20 29.73
CA ASP A 194 17.01 6.92 30.38
C ASP A 194 18.23 7.02 29.47
N GLU A 195 18.48 5.99 28.67
CA GLU A 195 19.56 5.89 27.70
C GLU A 195 19.00 5.37 26.36
N LEU A 196 19.44 5.97 25.26
CA LEU A 196 19.04 5.56 23.92
C LEU A 196 20.17 4.81 23.20
N ARG A 197 19.89 3.58 22.83
CA ARG A 197 20.67 2.77 21.90
C ARG A 197 19.87 2.60 20.62
N VAL A 198 20.27 3.37 19.61
CA VAL A 198 19.47 3.61 18.40
C VAL A 198 20.01 2.82 17.22
N LEU A 199 19.13 2.14 16.51
CA LEU A 199 19.37 1.64 15.15
C LEU A 199 18.58 2.51 14.17
N ASP A 200 19.28 3.23 13.31
CA ASP A 200 18.69 4.07 12.26
C ASP A 200 18.90 3.40 10.90
N ILE A 201 17.81 3.05 10.21
CA ILE A 201 17.85 2.29 8.97
C ILE A 201 17.43 3.16 7.80
N GLY A 202 18.32 3.33 6.81
CA GLY A 202 18.18 4.30 5.73
C GLY A 202 18.49 5.70 6.23
N SER A 203 19.69 5.85 6.81
CA SER A 203 20.11 7.08 7.51
C SER A 203 20.28 8.27 6.58
N ASN A 204 20.45 8.03 5.27
CA ASN A 204 20.72 9.04 4.26
C ASN A 204 21.86 9.99 4.75
N THR A 205 21.66 11.30 4.77
CA THR A 205 22.65 12.29 5.24
C THR A 205 22.86 12.31 6.77
N GLY A 206 22.20 11.45 7.54
CA GLY A 206 22.22 11.45 9.00
C GLY A 206 21.51 12.64 9.66
N ALA A 207 21.13 13.64 8.88
CA ALA A 207 20.56 14.90 9.41
C ALA A 207 19.21 14.68 10.11
N PHE A 208 18.38 13.76 9.58
CA PHE A 208 17.08 13.47 10.15
C PHE A 208 17.21 12.85 11.56
N VAL A 209 17.98 11.79 11.70
CA VAL A 209 18.17 11.12 12.99
C VAL A 209 18.86 12.05 13.99
N TYR A 210 19.76 12.91 13.52
CA TYR A 210 20.40 13.92 14.36
C TYR A 210 19.36 14.89 14.94
N ASP A 211 18.49 15.48 14.13
CA ASP A 211 17.51 16.46 14.58
C ASP A 211 16.38 15.85 15.42
N ARG A 212 15.96 14.64 15.11
CA ARG A 212 14.82 14.00 15.78
C ARG A 212 15.17 13.21 17.03
N ILE A 213 16.36 12.62 17.07
CA ILE A 213 16.75 11.73 18.16
C ILE A 213 17.99 12.23 18.89
N ILE A 214 19.11 12.49 18.20
CA ILE A 214 20.38 12.81 18.88
C ILE A 214 20.26 14.11 19.69
N LYS A 215 19.65 15.14 19.15
CA LYS A 215 19.44 16.43 19.86
C LYS A 215 18.43 16.35 21.02
N ARG A 216 17.55 15.37 21.03
CA ARG A 216 16.39 15.33 21.92
C ARG A 216 16.51 14.34 23.05
N GLY A 217 17.37 13.35 22.89
CA GLY A 217 17.50 12.25 23.82
C GLY A 217 18.91 12.03 24.32
N ASN A 218 19.02 11.23 25.37
CA ASN A 218 20.31 10.76 25.89
C ASN A 218 20.78 9.57 25.05
N VAL A 219 21.33 9.83 23.87
CA VAL A 219 21.84 8.80 22.97
C VAL A 219 23.21 8.37 23.44
N THR A 220 23.34 7.15 23.95
CA THR A 220 24.61 6.54 24.33
C THR A 220 25.24 5.80 23.16
N LYS A 221 24.44 5.22 22.28
CA LYS A 221 24.90 4.53 21.07
C LYS A 221 23.94 4.81 19.92
N LEU A 222 24.49 5.10 18.73
CA LEU A 222 23.72 5.15 17.49
C LEU A 222 24.48 4.44 16.38
N LEU A 223 23.86 3.42 15.81
CA LEU A 223 24.30 2.71 14.62
C LEU A 223 23.37 3.10 13.47
N GLY A 224 23.89 3.83 12.48
CA GLY A 224 23.19 4.19 11.27
C GLY A 224 23.56 3.25 10.11
N LEU A 225 22.58 2.81 9.35
CA LEU A 225 22.77 2.00 8.14
C LEU A 225 22.31 2.80 6.92
N GLU A 226 23.17 2.90 5.94
CA GLU A 226 22.89 3.57 4.69
C GLU A 226 23.53 2.79 3.53
N TYR A 227 22.82 2.74 2.42
CA TYR A 227 23.25 2.04 1.22
C TYR A 227 24.32 2.83 0.42
N ASP A 228 24.19 4.16 0.41
CA ASP A 228 25.06 5.05 -0.36
C ASP A 228 26.31 5.41 0.44
N LYS A 229 27.48 5.02 -0.11
CA LYS A 229 28.78 5.26 0.53
C LYS A 229 29.07 6.75 0.75
N GLY A 230 28.70 7.62 -0.20
CA GLY A 230 28.93 9.06 -0.09
C GLY A 230 28.16 9.67 1.08
N PHE A 231 26.91 9.23 1.29
CA PHE A 231 26.13 9.62 2.45
C PHE A 231 26.69 9.08 3.76
N VAL A 232 27.20 7.85 3.78
CA VAL A 232 27.87 7.28 4.96
C VAL A 232 29.11 8.10 5.35
N GLU A 233 29.99 8.38 4.38
CA GLU A 233 31.20 9.19 4.60
C GLU A 233 30.86 10.60 5.11
N SER A 234 29.89 11.25 4.48
CA SER A 234 29.40 12.57 4.88
C SER A 234 28.76 12.58 6.25
N SER A 235 27.95 11.56 6.58
CA SER A 235 27.28 11.44 7.88
C SER A 235 28.28 11.22 9.00
N ASN A 236 29.28 10.34 8.78
CA ASN A 236 30.37 10.14 9.74
C ASN A 236 31.23 11.39 9.97
N ALA A 237 31.56 12.11 8.89
CA ALA A 237 32.32 13.34 8.98
C ALA A 237 31.59 14.46 9.76
N LYS A 238 30.26 14.47 9.67
CA LYS A 238 29.42 15.53 10.24
C LYS A 238 28.89 15.22 11.63
N PHE A 239 28.49 13.98 11.88
CA PHE A 239 27.78 13.54 13.08
C PHE A 239 28.45 12.37 13.80
N GLY A 240 29.47 11.74 13.20
CA GLY A 240 30.18 10.63 13.81
C GLY A 240 30.89 11.04 15.08
N GLU A 241 30.79 10.21 16.13
CA GLU A 241 31.50 10.34 17.39
C GLU A 241 32.05 8.97 17.77
N GLU A 242 33.37 8.87 17.96
CA GLU A 242 34.04 7.60 18.26
C GLU A 242 33.38 6.86 19.44
N GLY A 243 33.07 5.58 19.22
CA GLY A 243 32.44 4.71 20.20
C GLY A 243 30.98 5.05 20.53
N ARG A 244 30.41 6.13 19.99
CA ARG A 244 29.04 6.57 20.30
C ARG A 244 28.13 6.62 19.07
N ILE A 245 28.54 7.28 17.99
CA ILE A 245 27.71 7.49 16.78
C ILE A 245 28.52 7.07 15.57
N ARG A 246 28.01 6.10 14.81
CA ARG A 246 28.65 5.64 13.59
C ARG A 246 27.64 5.21 12.54
N PHE A 247 27.95 5.50 11.29
CA PHE A 247 27.18 5.11 10.10
C PHE A 247 27.99 4.12 9.27
N TYR A 248 27.33 3.06 8.80
CA TYR A 248 27.93 1.99 8.02
C TYR A 248 27.25 1.86 6.67
N GLU A 249 28.05 1.55 5.65
CA GLU A 249 27.56 1.21 4.33
C GLU A 249 26.96 -0.20 4.36
N GLN A 250 25.63 -0.29 4.21
CA GLN A 250 24.93 -1.56 4.25
C GLN A 250 23.60 -1.50 3.48
N ASN A 251 23.45 -2.45 2.55
CA ASN A 251 22.14 -2.74 1.96
C ASN A 251 21.41 -3.75 2.86
N VAL A 252 20.28 -3.36 3.42
CA VAL A 252 19.50 -4.18 4.35
C VAL A 252 18.77 -5.37 3.69
N GLU A 253 18.84 -5.47 2.36
CA GLU A 253 18.31 -6.60 1.58
C GLU A 253 19.38 -7.63 1.19
N ASP A 254 20.65 -7.40 1.55
CA ASP A 254 21.73 -8.36 1.29
C ASP A 254 21.57 -9.61 2.17
N GLU A 255 22.03 -10.75 1.66
CA GLU A 255 21.89 -12.03 2.35
C GLU A 255 22.68 -12.08 3.66
N ASP A 256 23.81 -11.37 3.72
CA ASP A 256 24.71 -11.26 4.88
C ASP A 256 24.34 -10.12 5.84
N PHE A 257 23.25 -9.39 5.58
CA PHE A 257 22.83 -8.24 6.39
C PHE A 257 22.85 -8.52 7.90
N ALA A 258 22.35 -9.68 8.29
CA ALA A 258 22.25 -10.01 9.70
C ALA A 258 23.62 -10.23 10.36
N GLU A 259 24.56 -10.85 9.64
CA GLU A 259 25.93 -11.09 10.10
C GLU A 259 26.69 -9.76 10.20
N LYS A 260 26.54 -8.91 9.18
CA LYS A 260 27.15 -7.58 9.17
C LYS A 260 26.63 -6.68 10.30
N LEU A 261 25.34 -6.73 10.58
CA LEU A 261 24.79 -5.96 11.71
C LEU A 261 25.39 -6.42 13.04
N GLU A 262 25.61 -7.73 13.25
CA GLU A 262 26.31 -8.25 14.43
C GLU A 262 27.76 -7.74 14.51
N GLU A 263 28.52 -7.77 13.39
CA GLU A 263 29.89 -7.23 13.35
C GLU A 263 29.91 -5.75 13.75
N TYR A 264 28.99 -4.93 13.23
CA TYR A 264 28.92 -3.50 13.57
C TYR A 264 28.50 -3.26 15.03
N MET A 265 27.59 -4.08 15.56
CA MET A 265 27.20 -4.01 16.97
C MET A 265 28.37 -4.34 17.88
N ASP A 266 29.15 -5.39 17.57
CA ASP A 266 30.32 -5.80 18.31
C ASP A 266 31.40 -4.70 18.27
N GLU A 267 31.69 -4.12 17.11
CA GLU A 267 32.63 -3.00 16.93
C GLU A 267 32.27 -1.81 17.82
N MET A 268 30.96 -1.51 17.93
CA MET A 268 30.48 -0.39 18.73
C MET A 268 30.20 -0.73 20.20
N GLY A 269 30.29 -2.00 20.59
CA GLY A 269 29.92 -2.47 21.94
C GLY A 269 28.45 -2.27 22.23
N ILE A 270 27.57 -2.73 21.31
CA ILE A 270 26.11 -2.65 21.44
C ILE A 270 25.55 -4.06 21.62
N ASP A 271 24.97 -4.36 22.79
CA ASP A 271 24.33 -5.64 23.04
C ASP A 271 22.91 -5.72 22.43
N SER A 272 22.18 -4.61 22.47
CA SER A 272 20.83 -4.51 21.93
C SER A 272 20.40 -3.06 21.74
N PHE A 273 19.42 -2.84 20.86
CA PHE A 273 18.80 -1.53 20.65
C PHE A 273 17.47 -1.40 21.39
N ASN A 274 17.15 -0.19 21.85
CA ASN A 274 15.84 0.14 22.43
C ASN A 274 14.99 1.06 21.55
N VAL A 275 15.59 1.72 20.58
CA VAL A 275 14.86 2.49 19.56
C VAL A 275 15.35 2.12 18.18
N VAL A 276 14.42 1.86 17.27
CA VAL A 276 14.68 1.73 15.82
C VAL A 276 13.93 2.82 15.08
N ASN A 277 14.63 3.51 14.20
CA ASN A 277 14.05 4.48 13.29
C ASN A 277 14.13 3.97 11.85
N ILE A 278 13.00 4.00 11.14
CA ILE A 278 12.88 3.65 9.72
C ILE A 278 12.05 4.75 9.06
N SER A 279 12.70 5.61 8.29
CA SER A 279 12.04 6.79 7.71
C SER A 279 12.22 6.81 6.20
N MET A 280 11.12 6.77 5.45
CA MET A 280 11.11 6.84 3.98
C MET A 280 11.96 5.76 3.31
N LEU A 281 11.93 4.56 3.86
CA LEU A 281 12.73 3.43 3.39
C LEU A 281 11.86 2.26 2.87
N ILE A 282 10.73 1.98 3.53
CA ILE A 282 9.87 0.82 3.20
C ILE A 282 9.47 0.83 1.71
N LEU A 283 9.18 2.02 1.16
CA LEU A 283 8.82 2.18 -0.25
C LEU A 283 9.93 1.71 -1.21
N HIS A 284 11.19 1.68 -0.77
CA HIS A 284 12.34 1.30 -1.58
C HIS A 284 12.70 -0.19 -1.47
N LEU A 285 12.18 -0.91 -0.47
CA LEU A 285 12.54 -2.30 -0.22
C LEU A 285 11.69 -3.27 -1.03
N LYS A 286 12.31 -4.32 -1.56
CA LYS A 286 11.61 -5.46 -2.19
C LYS A 286 10.98 -6.37 -1.13
N SER A 287 11.63 -6.52 0.01
CA SER A 287 11.22 -7.44 1.08
C SER A 287 11.27 -6.80 2.47
N PRO A 288 10.49 -5.73 2.73
CA PRO A 288 10.52 -5.02 4.02
C PRO A 288 10.20 -5.92 5.21
N TYR A 289 9.39 -6.96 5.01
CA TYR A 289 9.09 -7.96 6.03
C TYR A 289 10.35 -8.70 6.53
N LYS A 290 11.24 -9.12 5.60
CA LYS A 290 12.47 -9.84 5.97
C LYS A 290 13.38 -8.97 6.83
N MET A 291 13.57 -7.71 6.46
CA MET A 291 14.34 -6.75 7.22
C MET A 291 13.75 -6.54 8.62
N LEU A 292 12.44 -6.26 8.73
CA LEU A 292 11.77 -6.06 10.03
C LEU A 292 11.86 -7.30 10.94
N LYS A 293 11.77 -8.51 10.35
CA LYS A 293 11.93 -9.76 11.09
C LYS A 293 13.38 -9.99 11.55
N ALA A 294 14.35 -9.68 10.70
CA ALA A 294 15.76 -9.83 11.00
C ALA A 294 16.21 -8.93 12.16
N ILE A 295 15.89 -7.63 12.10
CA ILE A 295 16.32 -6.69 13.13
C ILE A 295 15.67 -6.96 14.49
N ARG A 296 14.50 -7.63 14.54
CA ARG A 296 13.78 -7.85 15.79
C ARG A 296 14.60 -8.59 16.84
N ARG A 297 15.53 -9.46 16.46
CA ARG A 297 16.36 -10.22 17.40
C ARG A 297 17.37 -9.35 18.15
N TYR A 298 17.79 -8.23 17.56
CA TYR A 298 18.75 -7.29 18.13
C TYR A 298 18.13 -6.21 19.02
N LEU A 299 16.82 -6.26 19.21
CA LEU A 299 16.11 -5.33 20.07
C LEU A 299 15.92 -5.89 21.47
N GLU A 300 15.99 -5.05 22.48
CA GLU A 300 15.58 -5.45 23.82
C GLU A 300 14.05 -5.56 23.95
N ARG A 301 13.59 -6.22 25.00
CA ARG A 301 12.15 -6.28 25.29
C ARG A 301 11.64 -4.89 25.65
N GLY A 302 10.53 -4.48 25.04
CA GLY A 302 9.95 -3.15 25.21
C GLY A 302 10.51 -2.10 24.24
N ALA A 303 11.51 -2.44 23.42
CA ALA A 303 12.05 -1.52 22.41
C ALA A 303 10.98 -0.96 21.49
N THR A 304 11.12 0.30 21.13
CA THR A 304 10.22 1.01 20.20
C THR A 304 10.77 0.99 18.78
N VAL A 305 9.94 0.59 17.82
CA VAL A 305 10.20 0.74 16.38
C VAL A 305 9.30 1.85 15.83
N ILE A 306 9.90 2.83 15.19
CA ILE A 306 9.22 3.93 14.52
C ILE A 306 9.35 3.70 13.03
N VAL A 307 8.23 3.72 12.31
CA VAL A 307 8.21 3.59 10.85
C VAL A 307 7.39 4.73 10.26
N LYS A 308 8.03 5.51 9.40
CA LYS A 308 7.41 6.59 8.64
C LYS A 308 7.61 6.36 7.15
N ASP A 309 6.54 6.45 6.38
CA ASP A 309 6.61 6.30 4.93
C ASP A 309 5.45 7.00 4.23
N ILE A 310 5.49 7.01 2.90
CA ILE A 310 4.46 7.62 2.05
C ILE A 310 3.37 6.61 1.66
N ASP A 311 2.16 7.11 1.48
CA ASP A 311 1.08 6.37 0.82
C ASP A 311 0.24 7.29 -0.06
N ASP A 312 0.49 7.27 -1.36
CA ASP A 312 -0.21 8.10 -2.35
C ASP A 312 -1.73 7.84 -2.39
N GLY A 313 -2.21 6.73 -1.83
CA GLY A 313 -3.64 6.48 -1.68
C GLY A 313 -4.34 7.39 -0.67
N PHE A 314 -3.58 8.09 0.17
CA PHE A 314 -4.08 9.08 1.12
C PHE A 314 -3.84 10.53 0.65
N ASN A 315 -3.31 10.73 -0.56
CA ASN A 315 -3.26 12.05 -1.17
C ASN A 315 -4.66 12.53 -1.52
N VAL A 316 -4.97 13.74 -1.12
CA VAL A 316 -6.24 14.41 -1.43
C VAL A 316 -5.95 15.82 -1.93
N ALA A 317 -6.57 16.23 -3.02
CA ALA A 317 -6.48 17.57 -3.54
C ALA A 317 -7.86 18.09 -3.97
N TYR A 318 -8.12 19.39 -3.73
CA TYR A 318 -9.34 20.06 -4.17
C TYR A 318 -9.13 21.60 -4.21
N PRO A 319 -9.59 22.29 -5.26
CA PRO A 319 -10.25 21.77 -6.46
C PRO A 319 -9.28 21.10 -7.45
N ASP A 320 -9.76 20.10 -8.20
CA ASP A 320 -9.06 19.44 -9.31
C ASP A 320 -10.04 19.22 -10.49
N GLU A 321 -10.69 20.33 -10.93
CA GLU A 321 -11.77 20.30 -11.93
C GLU A 321 -11.28 19.85 -13.30
N ASP A 322 -10.00 20.14 -13.62
CA ASP A 322 -9.34 19.72 -14.86
C ASP A 322 -8.74 18.29 -14.78
N GLY A 323 -8.78 17.67 -13.61
CA GLY A 323 -8.24 16.33 -13.36
C GLY A 323 -6.72 16.23 -13.48
N SER A 324 -6.01 17.36 -13.43
CA SER A 324 -4.54 17.40 -13.59
C SER A 324 -3.82 16.67 -12.47
N ILE A 325 -4.24 16.87 -11.23
CA ILE A 325 -3.62 16.21 -10.07
C ILE A 325 -3.89 14.72 -10.09
N GLN A 326 -5.11 14.30 -10.40
CA GLN A 326 -5.43 12.89 -10.57
C GLN A 326 -4.59 12.23 -11.67
N ARG A 327 -4.30 12.97 -12.76
CA ARG A 327 -3.41 12.47 -13.82
C ARG A 327 -1.98 12.30 -13.31
N ILE A 328 -1.45 13.24 -12.51
CA ILE A 328 -0.13 13.13 -11.88
C ILE A 328 -0.07 11.89 -10.98
N TYR A 329 -1.07 11.64 -10.14
CA TYR A 329 -1.13 10.40 -9.34
C TYR A 329 -1.09 9.14 -10.19
N ASN A 330 -1.73 9.15 -11.37
CA ASN A 330 -1.69 8.03 -12.29
C ASN A 330 -0.32 7.85 -12.97
N ILE A 331 0.43 8.94 -13.20
CA ILE A 331 1.82 8.90 -13.68
C ILE A 331 2.69 8.25 -12.59
N CYS A 332 2.60 8.70 -11.35
CA CYS A 332 3.35 8.15 -10.20
C CYS A 332 3.12 6.65 -10.00
N LYS A 333 1.86 6.19 -10.11
CA LYS A 333 1.54 4.76 -9.99
C LYS A 333 2.20 3.87 -11.03
N LYS A 334 2.62 4.44 -12.16
CA LYS A 334 3.27 3.74 -13.27
C LYS A 334 4.77 3.94 -13.25
N SER A 335 5.24 5.01 -12.64
CA SER A 335 6.65 5.25 -12.43
C SER A 335 7.18 4.21 -11.45
N ARG A 336 8.20 3.45 -11.90
CA ARG A 336 8.81 2.39 -11.11
C ARG A 336 10.16 2.82 -10.54
N THR A 337 10.49 4.08 -10.67
CA THR A 337 11.77 4.66 -10.26
C THR A 337 11.79 5.04 -8.77
N SER A 338 10.68 5.55 -8.24
CA SER A 338 10.57 6.04 -6.86
C SER A 338 10.12 5.01 -5.83
N GLY A 339 10.12 3.72 -6.17
CA GLY A 339 9.70 2.66 -5.26
C GLY A 339 8.18 2.46 -5.21
N TYR A 340 7.71 1.74 -4.19
CA TYR A 340 6.29 1.43 -4.02
C TYR A 340 5.58 2.51 -3.20
N ARG A 341 5.08 3.53 -3.86
CA ARG A 341 4.47 4.73 -3.24
C ARG A 341 3.15 4.49 -2.48
N ASN A 342 2.69 3.25 -2.38
CA ASN A 342 1.60 2.82 -1.51
C ASN A 342 2.10 1.93 -0.35
N SER A 343 3.37 2.05 0.04
CA SER A 343 4.01 1.27 1.10
C SER A 343 3.38 1.52 2.48
N GLY A 344 2.94 2.74 2.72
CA GLY A 344 2.43 3.17 4.02
C GLY A 344 1.29 2.31 4.56
N ARG A 345 0.33 1.92 3.70
CA ARG A 345 -0.81 1.05 4.08
C ARG A 345 -0.39 -0.35 4.51
N GLN A 346 0.82 -0.80 4.16
CA GLN A 346 1.31 -2.12 4.50
C GLN A 346 1.98 -2.16 5.89
N ILE A 347 2.44 -1.03 6.41
CA ILE A 347 3.28 -0.94 7.60
C ILE A 347 2.66 -1.66 8.80
N TYR A 348 1.37 -1.45 9.07
CA TYR A 348 0.69 -2.14 10.16
C TYR A 348 0.81 -3.67 10.04
N THR A 349 0.50 -4.20 8.87
CA THR A 349 0.55 -5.65 8.61
C THR A 349 1.98 -6.19 8.68
N LEU A 350 2.95 -5.45 8.14
CA LEU A 350 4.37 -5.81 8.18
C LEU A 350 4.87 -5.92 9.62
N LEU A 351 4.59 -4.93 10.46
CA LEU A 351 4.97 -4.91 11.88
C LEU A 351 4.32 -6.07 12.65
N MET A 352 3.00 -6.26 12.49
CA MET A 352 2.28 -7.34 13.16
C MET A 352 2.81 -8.72 12.78
N ARG A 353 3.07 -8.96 11.49
CA ARG A 353 3.63 -10.22 10.98
C ARG A 353 5.07 -10.45 11.41
N ALA A 354 5.88 -9.41 11.45
CA ALA A 354 7.26 -9.47 11.96
C ALA A 354 7.33 -9.72 13.49
N GLY A 355 6.18 -9.75 14.18
CA GLY A 355 6.09 -10.10 15.59
C GLY A 355 6.13 -8.92 16.54
N TYR A 356 6.04 -7.69 16.03
CA TYR A 356 5.87 -6.52 16.88
C TYR A 356 4.44 -6.46 17.42
N ARG A 357 4.24 -5.75 18.52
CA ARG A 357 2.94 -5.57 19.19
C ARG A 357 2.77 -4.11 19.62
N ASP A 358 1.63 -3.79 20.20
CA ASP A 358 1.25 -2.41 20.56
C ASP A 358 1.51 -1.44 19.39
N VAL A 359 1.10 -1.89 18.19
CA VAL A 359 1.27 -1.11 16.96
C VAL A 359 0.27 0.03 16.98
N ARG A 360 0.76 1.26 17.00
CA ARG A 360 -0.04 2.48 17.02
C ARG A 360 0.10 3.22 15.69
N PHE A 361 -1.03 3.69 15.21
CA PHE A 361 -1.10 4.63 14.11
C PHE A 361 -1.05 6.04 14.70
N GLU A 362 0.08 6.69 14.60
CA GLU A 362 0.35 7.94 15.29
C GLU A 362 -0.20 9.15 14.53
N ARG A 363 0.03 9.21 13.23
CA ARG A 363 -0.36 10.34 12.41
C ARG A 363 -0.46 9.99 10.93
N MET A 364 -1.26 10.77 10.21
CA MET A 364 -1.41 10.67 8.76
C MET A 364 -1.58 12.06 8.15
N GLY A 365 -0.86 12.28 7.03
CA GLY A 365 -1.01 13.45 6.17
C GLY A 365 -0.30 14.71 6.65
N ILE A 366 0.24 15.43 5.67
CA ILE A 366 0.74 16.80 5.80
C ILE A 366 -0.12 17.65 4.85
N SER A 367 -0.85 18.62 5.39
CA SER A 367 -1.87 19.34 4.63
C SER A 367 -1.65 20.85 4.61
N THR A 368 -2.08 21.49 3.52
CA THR A 368 -1.91 22.93 3.26
C THR A 368 -2.59 23.91 4.24
N PRO A 369 -3.72 23.59 4.91
CA PRO A 369 -4.34 24.52 5.82
C PRO A 369 -3.38 25.01 6.93
N GLY A 370 -3.29 26.32 7.09
CA GLY A 370 -2.41 26.96 8.08
C GLY A 370 -0.94 27.07 7.67
N MET A 371 -0.58 26.63 6.46
CA MET A 371 0.76 26.83 5.92
C MET A 371 0.90 28.22 5.32
N ASP A 372 2.04 28.85 5.59
CA ASP A 372 2.50 30.02 4.89
C ASP A 372 3.03 29.68 3.48
N TYR A 373 3.40 30.70 2.73
CA TYR A 373 3.93 30.55 1.36
C TYR A 373 5.15 29.62 1.30
N GLU A 374 6.09 29.75 2.24
CA GLU A 374 7.33 28.98 2.25
C GLU A 374 7.05 27.49 2.50
N LYS A 375 6.16 27.17 3.45
CA LYS A 375 5.75 25.79 3.72
C LYS A 375 4.96 25.16 2.57
N ARG A 376 4.09 25.96 1.90
CA ARG A 376 3.38 25.49 0.69
C ARG A 376 4.35 25.20 -0.44
N SER A 377 5.32 26.10 -0.71
CA SER A 377 6.37 25.83 -1.70
C SER A 377 7.19 24.59 -1.35
N ALA A 378 7.56 24.42 -0.08
CA ALA A 378 8.28 23.24 0.38
C ALA A 378 7.48 21.95 0.16
N LEU A 379 6.17 21.97 0.43
CA LEU A 379 5.30 20.81 0.19
C LEU A 379 5.14 20.52 -1.30
N PHE A 380 4.99 21.56 -2.12
CA PHE A 380 4.94 21.46 -3.58
C PHE A 380 6.21 20.83 -4.13
N ASP A 381 7.37 21.31 -3.72
CA ASP A 381 8.69 20.78 -4.14
C ASP A 381 8.88 19.32 -3.70
N THR A 382 8.45 19.00 -2.49
CA THR A 382 8.59 17.65 -1.94
C THR A 382 7.83 16.60 -2.76
N TYR A 383 6.73 16.98 -3.40
CA TYR A 383 5.89 16.05 -4.15
C TYR A 383 5.90 16.32 -5.66
N PHE A 384 5.43 17.48 -6.09
CA PHE A 384 5.21 17.75 -7.52
C PHE A 384 6.51 18.02 -8.28
N SER A 385 7.39 18.87 -7.76
CA SER A 385 8.69 19.12 -8.40
C SER A 385 9.53 17.85 -8.45
N PHE A 386 9.52 17.06 -7.37
CA PHE A 386 10.22 15.78 -7.30
C PHE A 386 9.73 14.79 -8.38
N ILE A 387 8.42 14.63 -8.56
CA ILE A 387 7.85 13.74 -9.58
C ILE A 387 8.23 14.20 -10.98
N LEU A 388 8.23 15.50 -11.24
CA LEU A 388 8.63 16.03 -12.53
C LEU A 388 10.10 15.71 -12.84
N GLU A 389 10.99 15.90 -11.87
CA GLU A 389 12.43 15.58 -12.05
C GLU A 389 12.66 14.08 -12.24
N GLU A 390 11.95 13.22 -11.48
CA GLU A 390 11.98 11.77 -11.71
C GLU A 390 11.54 11.40 -13.13
N LEU A 391 10.46 12.01 -13.61
CA LEU A 391 9.95 11.73 -14.95
C LEU A 391 10.95 12.20 -16.03
N LYS A 392 11.63 13.34 -15.83
CA LYS A 392 12.72 13.81 -16.71
C LYS A 392 13.87 12.81 -16.78
N ILE A 393 14.30 12.29 -15.64
CA ILE A 393 15.37 11.29 -15.56
C ILE A 393 14.93 10.01 -16.26
N TYR A 394 13.72 9.51 -15.95
CA TYR A 394 13.17 8.30 -16.55
C TYR A 394 13.12 8.39 -18.09
N VAL A 395 12.58 9.49 -18.64
CA VAL A 395 12.49 9.69 -20.10
C VAL A 395 13.86 9.76 -20.75
N ARG A 396 14.85 10.35 -20.09
CA ARG A 396 16.24 10.40 -20.58
C ARG A 396 16.86 9.00 -20.65
N GLU A 397 16.58 8.15 -19.69
CA GLU A 397 17.10 6.78 -19.61
C GLU A 397 16.32 5.80 -20.51
N HIS A 398 15.04 6.12 -20.81
CA HIS A 398 14.16 5.29 -21.61
C HIS A 398 13.57 6.07 -22.80
N PRO A 399 14.41 6.48 -23.78
CA PRO A 399 13.98 7.37 -24.89
C PRO A 399 12.92 6.73 -25.81
N ASP A 400 12.77 5.42 -25.78
CA ASP A 400 11.77 4.67 -26.57
C ASP A 400 10.38 4.65 -25.92
N ASP A 401 10.25 5.04 -24.65
CA ASP A 401 8.94 5.12 -23.98
C ASP A 401 8.20 6.41 -24.36
N ARG A 402 7.53 6.33 -25.53
CA ARG A 402 6.73 7.43 -26.10
C ARG A 402 5.61 7.91 -25.16
N ARG A 403 5.15 7.06 -24.22
CA ARG A 403 4.10 7.42 -23.30
C ARG A 403 4.65 8.31 -22.19
N ALA A 404 5.78 7.91 -21.61
CA ALA A 404 6.47 8.71 -20.61
C ALA A 404 6.89 10.07 -21.18
N ALA A 405 7.39 10.11 -22.42
CA ALA A 405 7.73 11.36 -23.11
C ALA A 405 6.51 12.31 -23.25
N LYS A 406 5.33 11.78 -23.61
CA LYS A 406 4.08 12.57 -23.68
C LYS A 406 3.59 13.01 -22.29
N ASP A 407 3.76 12.19 -21.27
CA ASP A 407 3.40 12.56 -19.90
C ASP A 407 4.33 13.67 -19.38
N LEU A 408 5.62 13.64 -19.73
CA LEU A 408 6.58 14.70 -19.42
C LEU A 408 6.22 16.02 -20.12
N GLU A 409 5.99 15.99 -21.43
CA GLU A 409 5.59 17.19 -22.20
C GLU A 409 4.31 17.84 -21.62
N TRP A 410 3.35 17.01 -21.26
CA TRP A 410 2.13 17.49 -20.63
C TRP A 410 2.39 18.08 -19.24
N TYR A 411 3.23 17.44 -18.42
CA TYR A 411 3.52 17.91 -17.07
C TYR A 411 4.29 19.21 -17.07
N ASP A 412 5.34 19.32 -17.90
CA ASP A 412 6.10 20.59 -18.08
C ASP A 412 5.16 21.75 -18.47
N LYS A 413 4.17 21.48 -19.32
CA LYS A 413 3.21 22.50 -19.77
C LYS A 413 2.31 23.04 -18.64
N ILE A 414 1.91 22.20 -17.71
CA ILE A 414 0.98 22.59 -16.62
C ILE A 414 1.72 23.02 -15.35
N TYR A 415 3.03 22.87 -15.30
CA TYR A 415 3.79 22.99 -14.06
C TYR A 415 3.65 24.35 -13.38
N GLU A 416 3.79 25.45 -14.13
CA GLU A 416 3.65 26.81 -13.61
C GLU A 416 2.22 27.11 -13.11
N ASP A 417 1.20 26.65 -13.84
CA ASP A 417 -0.20 26.80 -13.42
C ASP A 417 -0.49 25.97 -12.16
N LEU A 418 0.09 24.80 -12.05
CA LEU A 418 -0.05 23.94 -10.88
C LEU A 418 0.62 24.55 -9.65
N GLU A 419 1.82 25.12 -9.80
CA GLU A 419 2.54 25.82 -8.74
C GLU A 419 1.75 27.04 -8.25
N ALA A 420 1.22 27.85 -9.18
CA ALA A 420 0.38 29.01 -8.86
C ALA A 420 -0.90 28.59 -8.10
N ARG A 421 -1.56 27.52 -8.56
CA ARG A 421 -2.74 26.93 -7.90
C ARG A 421 -2.42 26.49 -6.48
N PHE A 422 -1.25 25.89 -6.27
CA PHE A 422 -0.83 25.40 -4.97
C PHE A 422 -0.62 26.51 -3.93
N GLN A 423 -0.35 27.74 -4.39
CA GLN A 423 -0.24 28.92 -3.52
C GLN A 423 -1.59 29.58 -3.21
N ASP A 424 -2.68 29.18 -3.88
CA ASP A 424 -4.02 29.70 -3.60
C ASP A 424 -4.51 29.19 -2.23
N ASP A 425 -4.98 30.11 -1.38
CA ASP A 425 -5.51 29.78 -0.04
C ASP A 425 -6.74 28.86 -0.09
N ASN A 426 -7.47 28.87 -1.20
CA ASN A 426 -8.62 27.98 -1.41
C ASN A 426 -8.22 26.57 -1.89
N PHE A 427 -6.93 26.35 -2.20
CA PHE A 427 -6.46 25.05 -2.62
C PHE A 427 -6.07 24.20 -1.42
N PHE A 428 -6.81 23.10 -1.25
CA PHE A 428 -6.52 22.06 -0.27
C PHE A 428 -5.66 20.96 -0.89
N PHE A 429 -4.55 20.64 -0.26
CA PHE A 429 -3.76 19.47 -0.56
C PHE A 429 -3.37 18.75 0.73
N ASN A 430 -3.49 17.43 0.73
CA ASN A 430 -2.97 16.56 1.78
C ASN A 430 -2.02 15.53 1.14
N LEU A 431 -0.77 15.56 1.55
CA LEU A 431 0.22 14.56 1.19
C LEU A 431 0.16 13.38 2.16
N GLY A 432 -0.04 12.19 1.63
CA GLY A 432 -0.29 10.97 2.37
C GLY A 432 0.97 10.36 3.00
N PHE A 433 1.54 11.00 3.99
CA PHE A 433 2.50 10.35 4.88
C PHE A 433 1.78 9.58 5.98
N VAL A 434 2.38 8.49 6.42
CA VAL A 434 1.91 7.70 7.56
C VAL A 434 3.04 7.49 8.55
N LEU A 435 2.70 7.51 9.84
CA LEU A 435 3.62 7.35 10.94
C LEU A 435 3.07 6.28 11.90
N PHE A 436 3.88 5.27 12.17
CA PHE A 436 3.57 4.19 13.09
C PHE A 436 4.63 4.06 14.16
N SER A 437 4.23 3.64 15.34
CA SER A 437 5.11 3.10 16.37
C SER A 437 4.69 1.69 16.77
N ALA A 438 5.64 0.88 17.20
CA ALA A 438 5.39 -0.50 17.65
C ALA A 438 6.39 -0.92 18.72
N LYS A 439 6.04 -1.93 19.53
CA LYS A 439 6.90 -2.47 20.59
C LYS A 439 7.34 -3.91 20.28
N LYS A 440 8.60 -4.23 20.65
CA LYS A 440 9.04 -5.63 20.81
C LYS A 440 8.57 -6.12 22.17
N MET A 441 7.64 -7.06 22.18
CA MET A 441 7.18 -7.74 23.40
C MET A 441 8.09 -8.90 23.76
#